data_50f5cdcde1546015f2d43f94a1153784
#
_entry.id   50f5cdcde1546015f2d43f94a1153784
#
_cell.length_a   1.000
_cell.length_b   1.000
_cell.length_c   1.000
_cell.angle_alpha   90.00
_cell.angle_beta   90.00
_cell.angle_gamma   90.00
#
_symmetry.space_group_name_H-M   'P 1'
#
loop_
_entity.id
_entity.type
_entity.pdbx_description
1 polymer ?
#
loop_
_entity_poly.entity_id
_entity_poly.type
_entity_poly.pdbx_seq_one_letter_code
_entity_poly.pdbx_strand_id
1 'polypeptide(L)'
;VTPLEMTSAYGTFANKGIHVEPIAIVKILDRNGKVLEQAELKQKSVIKESSAAALTSMLQDVVQHGTGTRANIGRPAAGKTGTTDNYHDAWFVGYTPDLVAGVWIGNDDNTSMGMMSGGMAPAEMWKVFMQRALAGTPAKNFDGVSYTPGSISEIKDEKSAKDEKSAEKKDKNT
;
A
#
# COMPACT_ATOMS: atom_id res chain seq x y z
N VAL A 1 -6.73 14.65 -5.32
CA VAL A 1 -7.13 13.25 -5.02
C VAL A 1 -7.90 13.21 -3.72
N THR A 2 -8.87 12.32 -3.63
CA THR A 2 -9.62 12.06 -2.40
C THR A 2 -8.90 11.04 -1.50
N PRO A 3 -9.19 10.99 -0.20
CA PRO A 3 -8.67 9.95 0.69
C PRO A 3 -8.97 8.53 0.21
N LEU A 4 -10.14 8.31 -0.39
CA LEU A 4 -10.53 7.02 -0.93
C LEU A 4 -9.65 6.61 -2.13
N GLU A 5 -9.45 7.52 -3.08
CA GLU A 5 -8.59 7.27 -4.25
C GLU A 5 -7.16 6.96 -3.84
N MET A 6 -6.59 7.75 -2.92
CA MET A 6 -5.24 7.55 -2.42
C MET A 6 -5.11 6.20 -1.71
N THR A 7 -6.05 5.87 -0.82
CA THR A 7 -6.05 4.59 -0.09
C THR A 7 -6.20 3.40 -1.05
N SER A 8 -7.08 3.52 -2.06
CA SER A 8 -7.28 2.50 -3.10
C SER A 8 -6.01 2.29 -3.95
N ALA A 9 -5.29 3.37 -4.27
CA ALA A 9 -4.01 3.26 -4.98
C ALA A 9 -2.97 2.46 -4.19
N TYR A 10 -2.87 2.67 -2.87
CA TYR A 10 -1.99 1.85 -2.01
C TYR A 10 -2.48 0.42 -1.87
N GLY A 11 -3.79 0.18 -1.95
CA GLY A 11 -4.37 -1.16 -2.05
C GLY A 11 -3.84 -1.95 -3.25
N THR A 12 -3.50 -1.28 -4.34
CA THR A 12 -2.88 -1.90 -5.52
C THR A 12 -1.50 -2.51 -5.19
N PHE A 13 -0.70 -1.84 -4.36
CA PHE A 13 0.62 -2.36 -3.93
C PHE A 13 0.44 -3.55 -3.00
N ALA A 14 -0.49 -3.46 -2.02
CA ALA A 14 -0.84 -4.57 -1.13
C ALA A 14 -1.32 -5.81 -1.90
N ASN A 15 -2.02 -5.60 -3.02
CA ASN A 15 -2.60 -6.63 -3.88
C ASN A 15 -1.72 -6.96 -5.11
N LYS A 16 -0.39 -6.95 -4.93
CA LYS A 16 0.58 -7.42 -5.93
C LYS A 16 0.47 -6.74 -7.31
N GLY A 17 0.08 -5.48 -7.33
CA GLY A 17 -0.05 -4.69 -8.55
C GLY A 17 -1.42 -4.77 -9.24
N ILE A 18 -2.38 -5.43 -8.62
CA ILE A 18 -3.76 -5.54 -9.11
C ILE A 18 -4.60 -4.46 -8.44
N HIS A 19 -5.05 -3.49 -9.21
CA HIS A 19 -6.03 -2.50 -8.76
C HIS A 19 -7.42 -3.11 -8.69
N VAL A 20 -8.13 -2.83 -7.61
CA VAL A 20 -9.53 -3.22 -7.38
C VAL A 20 -10.36 -1.96 -7.18
N GLU A 21 -11.45 -1.81 -7.93
CA GLU A 21 -12.38 -0.69 -7.73
C GLU A 21 -13.04 -0.80 -6.36
N PRO A 22 -13.06 0.28 -5.55
CA PRO A 22 -13.74 0.27 -4.25
C PRO A 22 -15.23 -0.04 -4.38
N ILE A 23 -15.74 -0.96 -3.56
CA ILE A 23 -17.14 -1.35 -3.51
C ILE A 23 -17.70 -0.95 -2.15
N ALA A 24 -18.68 -0.03 -2.13
CA ALA A 24 -19.33 0.41 -0.91
C ALA A 24 -20.47 -0.54 -0.47
N ILE A 25 -21.22 -1.09 -1.44
CA ILE A 25 -22.34 -2.00 -1.19
C ILE A 25 -22.04 -3.31 -1.91
N VAL A 26 -21.71 -4.35 -1.15
CA VAL A 26 -21.35 -5.66 -1.71
C VAL A 26 -22.58 -6.43 -2.18
N LYS A 27 -23.69 -6.34 -1.41
CA LYS A 27 -24.90 -7.10 -1.72
C LYS A 27 -26.12 -6.45 -1.06
N ILE A 28 -27.24 -6.47 -1.77
CA ILE A 28 -28.57 -6.05 -1.28
C ILE A 28 -29.46 -7.29 -1.23
N LEU A 29 -30.09 -7.53 -0.07
CA LEU A 29 -31.01 -8.65 0.14
C LEU A 29 -32.41 -8.11 0.43
N ASP A 30 -33.45 -8.84 0.03
CA ASP A 30 -34.78 -8.62 0.50
C ASP A 30 -34.98 -9.16 1.94
N ARG A 31 -36.17 -8.94 2.52
CA ARG A 31 -36.52 -9.42 3.87
C ARG A 31 -36.51 -10.94 4.05
N ASN A 32 -36.51 -11.70 2.95
CA ASN A 32 -36.50 -13.16 2.95
C ASN A 32 -35.10 -13.73 2.68
N GLY A 33 -34.08 -12.85 2.55
CA GLY A 33 -32.70 -13.24 2.26
C GLY A 33 -32.41 -13.46 0.77
N LYS A 34 -33.35 -13.18 -0.13
CA LYS A 34 -33.12 -13.27 -1.57
C LYS A 34 -32.25 -12.10 -2.02
N VAL A 35 -31.22 -12.40 -2.83
CA VAL A 35 -30.33 -11.39 -3.43
C VAL A 35 -31.13 -10.55 -4.44
N LEU A 36 -31.21 -9.25 -4.20
CA LEU A 36 -31.76 -8.27 -5.13
C LEU A 36 -30.70 -7.71 -6.05
N GLU A 37 -29.52 -7.43 -5.50
CA GLU A 37 -28.39 -6.91 -6.23
C GLU A 37 -27.09 -7.41 -5.59
N GLN A 38 -26.06 -7.64 -6.38
CA GLN A 38 -24.73 -7.99 -5.94
C GLN A 38 -23.70 -7.27 -6.80
N ALA A 39 -22.75 -6.60 -6.16
CA ALA A 39 -21.68 -5.92 -6.86
C ALA A 39 -20.72 -6.94 -7.54
N GLU A 40 -20.29 -6.60 -8.74
CA GLU A 40 -19.24 -7.34 -9.44
C GLU A 40 -17.87 -6.79 -9.06
N LEU A 41 -16.93 -7.68 -8.78
CA LEU A 41 -15.55 -7.31 -8.48
C LEU A 41 -14.84 -6.91 -9.79
N LYS A 42 -14.54 -5.61 -9.93
CA LYS A 42 -13.76 -5.10 -11.06
C LYS A 42 -12.31 -4.94 -10.64
N GLN A 43 -11.44 -5.67 -11.32
CA GLN A 43 -10.01 -5.66 -11.05
C GLN A 43 -9.17 -5.63 -12.32
N LYS A 44 -7.99 -5.01 -12.23
CA LYS A 44 -7.07 -4.86 -13.37
C LYS A 44 -5.62 -4.88 -12.88
N SER A 45 -4.77 -5.66 -13.51
CA SER A 45 -3.33 -5.55 -13.32
C SER A 45 -2.85 -4.24 -13.94
N VAL A 46 -2.27 -3.36 -13.11
CA VAL A 46 -1.83 -2.01 -13.51
C VAL A 46 -0.33 -1.79 -13.36
N ILE A 47 0.32 -2.57 -12.47
CA ILE A 47 1.77 -2.62 -12.33
C ILE A 47 2.22 -4.08 -12.19
N LYS A 48 3.49 -4.35 -12.50
CA LYS A 48 4.06 -5.69 -12.35
C LYS A 48 4.14 -6.07 -10.86
N GLU A 49 3.92 -7.35 -10.55
CA GLU A 49 4.06 -7.89 -9.18
C GLU A 49 5.45 -7.60 -8.60
N SER A 50 6.53 -7.76 -9.37
CA SER A 50 7.90 -7.45 -8.95
C SER A 50 8.09 -5.99 -8.56
N SER A 51 7.47 -5.05 -9.30
CA SER A 51 7.53 -3.62 -8.98
C SER A 51 6.73 -3.29 -7.72
N ALA A 52 5.57 -3.92 -7.53
CA ALA A 52 4.77 -3.79 -6.31
C ALA A 52 5.52 -4.35 -5.09
N ALA A 53 6.18 -5.49 -5.24
CA ALA A 53 7.00 -6.11 -4.20
C ALA A 53 8.18 -5.21 -3.79
N ALA A 54 8.92 -4.64 -4.77
CA ALA A 54 10.01 -3.72 -4.50
C ALA A 54 9.55 -2.47 -3.76
N LEU A 55 8.47 -1.85 -4.22
CA LEU A 55 7.90 -0.70 -3.54
C LEU A 55 7.44 -1.05 -2.12
N THR A 56 6.82 -2.21 -1.92
CA THR A 56 6.42 -2.70 -0.60
C THR A 56 7.61 -2.85 0.32
N SER A 57 8.76 -3.38 -0.15
CA SER A 57 9.99 -3.46 0.63
C SER A 57 10.46 -2.07 1.09
N MET A 58 10.51 -1.09 0.18
CA MET A 58 10.87 0.29 0.54
C MET A 58 9.90 0.91 1.54
N LEU A 59 8.59 0.65 1.39
CA LEU A 59 7.56 1.18 2.29
C LEU A 59 7.55 0.48 3.66
N GLN A 60 8.02 -0.76 3.75
CA GLN A 60 8.29 -1.40 5.04
C GLN A 60 9.43 -0.69 5.78
N ASP A 61 10.48 -0.27 5.07
CA ASP A 61 11.60 0.46 5.67
C ASP A 61 11.16 1.83 6.22
N VAL A 62 10.23 2.52 5.55
CA VAL A 62 9.63 3.76 6.07
C VAL A 62 8.97 3.55 7.45
N VAL A 63 8.29 2.40 7.65
CA VAL A 63 7.62 2.07 8.92
C VAL A 63 8.61 1.55 9.97
N GLN A 64 9.69 0.87 9.55
CA GLN A 64 10.66 0.30 10.49
C GLN A 64 11.71 1.32 10.93
N HIS A 65 12.23 2.13 10.01
CA HIS A 65 13.39 3.01 10.25
C HIS A 65 13.20 4.45 9.76
N GLY A 66 12.17 4.71 8.94
CA GLY A 66 11.97 6.00 8.29
C GLY A 66 11.02 6.93 9.04
N THR A 67 10.38 7.82 8.29
CA THR A 67 9.47 8.85 8.80
C THR A 67 8.16 8.30 9.37
N GLY A 68 7.85 7.02 9.12
CA GLY A 68 6.61 6.34 9.53
C GLY A 68 6.75 5.46 10.78
N THR A 69 7.81 5.56 11.57
CA THR A 69 8.08 4.65 12.71
C THR A 69 6.97 4.63 13.76
N ARG A 70 6.21 5.71 13.92
CA ARG A 70 5.05 5.74 14.81
C ARG A 70 3.88 4.86 14.35
N ALA A 71 3.86 4.46 13.07
CA ALA A 71 2.89 3.52 12.52
C ALA A 71 3.28 2.05 12.74
N ASN A 72 4.40 1.74 13.39
CA ASN A 72 4.80 0.35 13.64
C ASN A 72 3.80 -0.34 14.58
N ILE A 73 3.12 -1.37 14.07
CA ILE A 73 2.07 -2.14 14.77
C ILE A 73 2.56 -3.48 15.30
N GLY A 74 3.87 -3.79 15.20
CA GLY A 74 4.46 -5.04 15.68
C GLY A 74 4.22 -6.25 14.76
N ARG A 75 3.76 -6.01 13.51
CA ARG A 75 3.60 -7.01 12.44
C ARG A 75 4.03 -6.41 11.09
N PRO A 76 4.23 -7.21 10.04
CA PRO A 76 4.60 -6.70 8.73
C PRO A 76 3.59 -5.63 8.25
N ALA A 77 4.10 -4.43 8.03
CA ALA A 77 3.33 -3.28 7.57
C ALA A 77 4.21 -2.40 6.69
N ALA A 78 3.61 -1.82 5.67
CA ALA A 78 4.24 -0.91 4.73
C ALA A 78 3.42 0.38 4.68
N GLY A 79 4.06 1.54 4.50
CA GLY A 79 3.32 2.81 4.46
C GLY A 79 4.20 4.01 4.18
N LYS A 80 3.55 5.14 3.95
CA LYS A 80 4.21 6.41 3.63
C LYS A 80 3.54 7.57 4.35
N THR A 81 4.36 8.46 4.86
CA THR A 81 3.95 9.77 5.37
C THR A 81 3.83 10.78 4.22
N GLY A 82 2.89 11.70 4.31
CA GLY A 82 2.79 12.87 3.46
C GLY A 82 2.64 14.13 4.32
N THR A 83 3.26 15.20 3.90
CA THR A 83 3.12 16.53 4.53
C THR A 83 3.26 17.55 3.42
N THR A 84 2.24 18.40 3.24
CA THR A 84 2.32 19.50 2.28
C THR A 84 3.14 20.65 2.83
N ASP A 85 3.58 21.54 1.94
CA ASP A 85 4.27 22.77 2.30
C ASP A 85 3.40 23.59 3.28
N ASN A 86 4.05 24.24 4.24
CA ASN A 86 3.39 25.01 5.30
C ASN A 86 2.39 24.20 6.17
N TYR A 87 2.46 22.86 6.15
CA TYR A 87 1.65 21.97 7.01
C TYR A 87 0.13 22.13 6.86
N HIS A 88 -0.36 22.30 5.63
CA HIS A 88 -1.79 22.36 5.34
C HIS A 88 -2.44 20.98 5.39
N ASP A 89 -1.70 19.92 4.96
CA ASP A 89 -2.15 18.54 4.98
C ASP A 89 -1.10 17.64 5.61
N ALA A 90 -1.57 16.70 6.41
CA ALA A 90 -0.75 15.64 6.98
C ALA A 90 -1.40 14.28 6.68
N TRP A 91 -0.63 13.37 6.07
CA TRP A 91 -1.09 12.08 5.59
C TRP A 91 -0.27 10.94 6.16
N PHE A 92 -0.93 9.85 6.44
CA PHE A 92 -0.31 8.54 6.50
C PHE A 92 -1.19 7.52 5.78
N VAL A 93 -0.64 6.85 4.78
CA VAL A 93 -1.31 5.73 4.08
C VAL A 93 -0.43 4.51 4.21
N GLY A 94 -1.01 3.41 4.68
CA GLY A 94 -0.27 2.18 4.89
C GLY A 94 -1.16 0.95 4.83
N TYR A 95 -0.52 -0.21 4.78
CA TYR A 95 -1.19 -1.49 4.60
C TYR A 95 -0.41 -2.65 5.24
N THR A 96 -1.15 -3.71 5.51
CA THR A 96 -0.65 -5.06 5.73
C THR A 96 -1.09 -5.93 4.54
N PRO A 97 -0.72 -7.21 4.47
CA PRO A 97 -1.29 -8.10 3.43
C PRO A 97 -2.83 -8.22 3.45
N ASP A 98 -3.47 -7.89 4.58
CA ASP A 98 -4.91 -8.09 4.77
C ASP A 98 -5.74 -6.80 4.69
N LEU A 99 -5.15 -5.63 4.95
CA LEU A 99 -5.91 -4.38 5.11
C LEU A 99 -5.07 -3.17 4.71
N VAL A 100 -5.70 -2.25 3.98
CA VAL A 100 -5.17 -0.91 3.67
C VAL A 100 -6.00 0.15 4.38
N ALA A 101 -5.33 1.17 4.92
CA ALA A 101 -5.98 2.33 5.53
C ALA A 101 -5.21 3.61 5.22
N GLY A 102 -5.95 4.71 5.09
CA GLY A 102 -5.41 6.06 4.94
C GLY A 102 -5.93 6.96 6.05
N VAL A 103 -5.07 7.82 6.57
CA VAL A 103 -5.41 8.87 7.52
C VAL A 103 -4.96 10.21 6.95
N TRP A 104 -5.88 11.14 6.90
CA TRP A 104 -5.64 12.54 6.53
C TRP A 104 -6.08 13.45 7.66
N ILE A 105 -5.29 14.48 7.90
CA ILE A 105 -5.60 15.56 8.82
C ILE A 105 -5.35 16.88 8.10
N GLY A 106 -6.29 17.79 8.20
CA GLY A 106 -6.22 19.15 7.63
C GLY A 106 -7.32 20.02 8.20
N ASN A 107 -7.22 21.34 7.99
CA ASN A 107 -8.26 22.29 8.36
C ASN A 107 -9.20 22.52 7.17
N ASP A 108 -10.51 22.65 7.43
CA ASP A 108 -11.54 22.82 6.40
C ASP A 108 -11.33 24.10 5.57
N ASP A 109 -10.76 25.14 6.19
CA ASP A 109 -10.43 26.43 5.56
C ASP A 109 -9.03 26.46 4.93
N ASN A 110 -8.35 25.30 4.88
CA ASN A 110 -6.99 25.15 4.37
C ASN A 110 -5.95 26.03 5.09
N THR A 111 -6.17 26.39 6.35
CA THR A 111 -5.16 27.05 7.17
C THR A 111 -4.08 26.07 7.63
N SER A 112 -2.89 26.57 7.94
CA SER A 112 -1.79 25.76 8.44
C SER A 112 -2.12 25.12 9.80
N MET A 113 -1.71 23.87 9.97
CA MET A 113 -1.78 23.15 11.26
C MET A 113 -0.53 23.33 12.13
N GLY A 114 0.32 24.31 11.83
CA GLY A 114 1.61 24.48 12.49
C GLY A 114 2.62 23.41 12.07
N MET A 115 3.25 22.72 13.03
CA MET A 115 4.26 21.69 12.72
C MET A 115 3.69 20.27 12.61
N MET A 116 2.42 20.11 12.26
CA MET A 116 1.80 18.79 12.08
C MET A 116 2.33 18.09 10.84
N SER A 117 2.87 16.89 10.99
CA SER A 117 3.37 16.07 9.88
C SER A 117 2.71 14.69 9.85
N GLY A 118 2.77 14.03 8.69
CA GLY A 118 2.21 12.69 8.50
C GLY A 118 2.84 11.62 9.40
N GLY A 119 4.07 11.81 9.84
CA GLY A 119 4.77 10.93 10.79
C GLY A 119 4.36 11.11 12.25
N MET A 120 3.50 12.07 12.55
CA MET A 120 2.99 12.36 13.90
C MET A 120 1.60 11.74 14.11
N ALA A 121 0.57 12.58 14.34
CA ALA A 121 -0.78 12.11 14.62
C ALA A 121 -1.36 11.19 13.54
N PRO A 122 -1.22 11.43 12.22
CA PRO A 122 -1.73 10.50 11.22
C PRO A 122 -1.16 9.09 11.35
N ALA A 123 0.15 8.95 11.57
CA ALA A 123 0.80 7.65 11.75
C ALA A 123 0.34 6.94 13.04
N GLU A 124 0.17 7.68 14.14
CA GLU A 124 -0.34 7.13 15.40
C GLU A 124 -1.81 6.70 15.30
N MET A 125 -2.65 7.51 14.67
CA MET A 125 -4.06 7.17 14.44
C MET A 125 -4.19 5.92 13.57
N TRP A 126 -3.41 5.84 12.49
CA TRP A 126 -3.33 4.65 11.64
C TRP A 126 -2.91 3.41 12.46
N LYS A 127 -1.89 3.53 13.30
CA LYS A 127 -1.45 2.43 14.19
C LYS A 127 -2.57 1.94 15.07
N VAL A 128 -3.25 2.84 15.79
CA VAL A 128 -4.34 2.47 16.71
C VAL A 128 -5.50 1.81 15.96
N PHE A 129 -5.86 2.35 14.78
CA PHE A 129 -6.90 1.76 13.93
C PHE A 129 -6.52 0.34 13.49
N MET A 130 -5.32 0.15 12.92
CA MET A 130 -4.88 -1.13 12.39
C MET A 130 -4.72 -2.19 13.50
N GLN A 131 -4.20 -1.82 14.67
CA GLN A 131 -4.10 -2.74 15.80
C GLN A 131 -5.47 -3.26 16.24
N ARG A 132 -6.49 -2.39 16.25
CA ARG A 132 -7.87 -2.78 16.60
C ARG A 132 -8.52 -3.61 15.49
N ALA A 133 -8.40 -3.17 14.24
CA ALA A 133 -9.01 -3.84 13.09
C ALA A 133 -8.43 -5.25 12.84
N LEU A 134 -7.16 -5.45 13.17
CA LEU A 134 -6.46 -6.72 12.99
C LEU A 134 -6.33 -7.54 14.29
N ALA A 135 -7.02 -7.13 15.36
CA ALA A 135 -7.01 -7.89 16.61
C ALA A 135 -7.55 -9.31 16.41
N GLY A 136 -6.82 -10.30 16.92
CA GLY A 136 -7.17 -11.71 16.77
C GLY A 136 -6.88 -12.32 15.38
N THR A 137 -6.38 -11.55 14.41
CA THR A 137 -5.97 -12.10 13.12
C THR A 137 -4.48 -12.49 13.14
N PRO A 138 -4.08 -13.61 12.51
CA PRO A 138 -2.68 -13.99 12.41
C PRO A 138 -1.89 -12.94 11.60
N ALA A 139 -0.65 -12.67 12.02
CA ALA A 139 0.25 -11.83 11.24
C ALA A 139 0.71 -12.59 9.99
N LYS A 140 0.63 -11.94 8.82
CA LYS A 140 1.11 -12.46 7.54
C LYS A 140 2.28 -11.63 7.05
N ASN A 141 3.21 -12.27 6.35
CA ASN A 141 4.26 -11.58 5.59
C ASN A 141 3.73 -11.19 4.21
N PHE A 142 4.38 -10.20 3.59
CA PHE A 142 4.13 -9.88 2.20
C PHE A 142 4.78 -10.95 1.31
N ASP A 143 4.00 -11.60 0.46
CA ASP A 143 4.50 -12.60 -0.47
C ASP A 143 5.42 -11.97 -1.52
N GLY A 144 6.53 -12.65 -1.84
CA GLY A 144 7.49 -12.17 -2.86
C GLY A 144 8.31 -10.94 -2.45
N VAL A 145 8.15 -10.46 -1.21
CA VAL A 145 8.91 -9.35 -0.65
C VAL A 145 9.98 -9.89 0.28
N SER A 146 11.24 -9.72 -0.11
CA SER A 146 12.39 -9.97 0.78
C SER A 146 12.74 -8.64 1.45
N TYR A 147 12.27 -8.43 2.68
CA TYR A 147 12.64 -7.25 3.45
C TYR A 147 14.01 -7.48 4.09
N THR A 148 14.97 -6.65 3.70
CA THR A 148 16.28 -6.55 4.39
C THR A 148 16.44 -5.10 4.83
N PRO A 149 16.55 -4.81 6.14
CA PRO A 149 16.68 -3.46 6.65
C PRO A 149 17.83 -2.71 5.96
N GLY A 150 17.56 -1.54 5.40
CA GLY A 150 18.57 -0.69 4.76
C GLY A 150 19.06 -1.16 3.39
N SER A 151 18.46 -2.19 2.80
CA SER A 151 18.80 -2.62 1.43
C SER A 151 17.58 -2.56 0.50
N ILE A 152 17.79 -2.01 -0.69
CA ILE A 152 16.86 -2.18 -1.80
C ILE A 152 17.16 -3.58 -2.35
N SER A 153 16.19 -4.51 -2.29
CA SER A 153 16.34 -5.81 -2.94
C SER A 153 16.55 -5.58 -4.45
N GLU A 154 17.67 -6.06 -5.00
CA GLU A 154 17.91 -6.02 -6.44
C GLU A 154 16.82 -6.80 -7.16
N ILE A 155 15.93 -6.07 -7.82
CA ILE A 155 14.93 -6.65 -8.70
C ILE A 155 15.68 -7.00 -9.99
N LYS A 156 15.99 -8.27 -10.18
CA LYS A 156 16.42 -8.75 -11.49
C LYS A 156 15.23 -8.66 -12.44
N ASP A 157 15.27 -7.69 -13.33
CA ASP A 157 14.31 -7.62 -14.43
C ASP A 157 14.44 -8.89 -15.27
N GLU A 158 13.39 -9.70 -15.34
CA GLU A 158 13.35 -10.89 -16.22
C GLU A 158 13.56 -10.56 -17.70
N LYS A 159 13.47 -9.29 -18.08
CA LYS A 159 13.74 -8.81 -19.42
C LYS A 159 15.23 -8.81 -19.76
N SER A 160 16.12 -8.42 -18.82
CA SER A 160 17.57 -8.45 -19.06
C SER A 160 18.07 -9.88 -19.28
N ALA A 161 17.52 -10.87 -18.58
CA ALA A 161 17.90 -12.28 -18.78
C ALA A 161 17.44 -12.87 -20.11
N LYS A 162 16.40 -12.30 -20.74
CA LYS A 162 15.97 -12.73 -22.10
C LYS A 162 16.76 -12.05 -23.21
N ASP A 163 17.15 -10.81 -23.01
CA ASP A 163 17.92 -10.04 -23.99
C ASP A 163 19.38 -10.52 -24.03
N GLU A 164 19.99 -10.90 -22.91
CA GLU A 164 21.32 -11.54 -22.88
C GLU A 164 21.34 -12.91 -23.57
N LYS A 165 20.30 -13.75 -23.35
CA LYS A 165 20.18 -15.04 -24.06
C LYS A 165 19.93 -14.90 -25.55
N SER A 166 19.35 -13.80 -26.00
CA SER A 166 19.12 -13.54 -27.43
C SER A 166 20.38 -12.98 -28.12
N ALA A 167 21.25 -12.27 -27.41
CA ALA A 167 22.54 -11.78 -27.91
C ALA A 167 23.55 -12.92 -28.04
N GLU A 168 23.67 -13.81 -27.06
CA GLU A 168 24.57 -14.98 -27.14
C GLU A 168 24.23 -15.98 -28.23
N LYS A 169 22.96 -16.06 -28.68
CA LYS A 169 22.56 -16.91 -29.80
C LYS A 169 22.88 -16.32 -31.16
N LYS A 170 23.09 -15.02 -31.29
CA LYS A 170 23.48 -14.37 -32.55
C LYS A 170 24.98 -14.47 -32.84
N ASP A 171 25.81 -14.50 -31.80
CA ASP A 171 27.30 -14.61 -31.97
C ASP A 171 27.77 -16.04 -32.22
N LYS A 172 26.96 -17.07 -32.04
CA LYS A 172 27.32 -18.47 -32.31
C LYS A 172 26.95 -18.97 -33.70
N ASN A 173 26.36 -18.09 -34.55
CA ASN A 173 25.94 -18.43 -35.90
C ASN A 173 26.54 -17.53 -36.99
N THR A 174 27.72 -16.97 -36.73
CA THR A 174 28.54 -16.27 -37.75
C THR A 174 29.85 -17.00 -38.01
#